data_751aa66ddde0f30f2c75c05364bd060f
#
_entry.id   751aa66ddde0f30f2c75c05364bd060f
#
_cell.length_a   1.000
_cell.length_b   1.000
_cell.length_c   1.000
_cell.angle_alpha   90.00
_cell.angle_beta   90.00
_cell.angle_gamma   90.00
#
_symmetry.space_group_name_H-M   'P 1'
#
loop_
_entity.id
_entity.type
_entity.pdbx_description
1 polymer ?
#
loop_
_entity_poly.entity_id
_entity_poly.type
_entity_poly.pdbx_seq_one_letter_code
_entity_poly.pdbx_strand_id
1 'polypeptide(L)'
;MSDPIETVILDLLGPLAPGKSISPEEAARAADPEGWRRTLPKVRAVAIGMARDGRLVITRHGKPADPNQFKGVYRLRLPMEGDGPAS
;
A
#
# COMPACT_ATOMS: atom_id res chain seq x y z
N MET A 1 9.36 -4.64 15.55
CA MET A 1 7.89 -4.68 15.70
C MET A 1 7.23 -4.10 14.47
N SER A 2 6.19 -4.74 14.01
CA SER A 2 5.45 -4.25 12.83
C SER A 2 4.64 -3.02 13.19
N ASP A 3 4.60 -2.06 12.27
CA ASP A 3 3.69 -0.93 12.42
C ASP A 3 2.25 -1.44 12.27
N PRO A 4 1.32 -0.99 13.11
CA PRO A 4 -0.09 -1.39 12.99
C PRO A 4 -0.67 -1.15 11.59
N ILE A 5 -0.21 -0.12 10.88
CA ILE A 5 -0.66 0.16 9.52
C ILE A 5 -0.20 -0.95 8.56
N GLU A 6 1.00 -1.49 8.73
CA GLU A 6 1.46 -2.63 7.91
C GLU A 6 0.51 -3.81 8.05
N THR A 7 0.15 -4.14 9.29
CA THR A 7 -0.77 -5.24 9.56
C THR A 7 -2.11 -5.01 8.89
N VAL A 8 -2.64 -3.79 8.99
CA VAL A 8 -3.92 -3.45 8.37
C VAL A 8 -3.85 -3.61 6.86
N ILE A 9 -2.80 -3.12 6.23
CA ILE A 9 -2.62 -3.24 4.78
C ILE A 9 -2.59 -4.71 4.37
N LEU A 10 -1.79 -5.51 5.06
CA LEU A 10 -1.65 -6.94 4.73
C LEU A 10 -2.96 -7.70 4.98
N ASP A 11 -3.68 -7.37 6.05
CA ASP A 11 -4.96 -7.99 6.35
C ASP A 11 -6.01 -7.69 5.29
N LEU A 12 -6.00 -6.48 4.73
CA LEU A 12 -6.92 -6.11 3.68
C LEU A 12 -6.57 -6.76 2.34
N LEU A 13 -5.28 -6.91 2.06
CA LEU A 13 -4.82 -7.45 0.78
C LEU A 13 -4.82 -8.99 0.75
N GLY A 14 -4.59 -9.63 1.89
CA GLY A 14 -4.44 -11.08 1.96
C GLY A 14 -5.60 -11.86 1.32
N PRO A 15 -6.88 -11.52 1.64
CA PRO A 15 -8.01 -12.25 1.06
C PRO A 15 -8.29 -11.94 -0.40
N LEU A 16 -7.68 -10.91 -0.97
CA LEU A 16 -7.97 -10.50 -2.34
C LEU A 16 -7.29 -11.41 -3.35
N ALA A 17 -7.91 -11.53 -4.52
CA ALA A 17 -7.31 -12.26 -5.63
C ALA A 17 -6.02 -11.54 -6.08
N PRO A 18 -5.06 -12.30 -6.66
CA PRO A 18 -3.83 -11.68 -7.17
C PRO A 18 -4.13 -10.55 -8.15
N GLY A 19 -3.38 -9.46 -8.03
CA GLY A 19 -3.55 -8.29 -8.88
C GLY A 19 -4.60 -7.29 -8.39
N LYS A 20 -5.39 -7.65 -7.40
CA LYS A 20 -6.36 -6.71 -6.82
C LYS A 20 -5.65 -5.75 -5.87
N SER A 21 -6.20 -4.56 -5.75
CA SER A 21 -5.58 -3.48 -4.97
C SER A 21 -6.59 -2.84 -4.04
N ILE A 22 -6.07 -2.11 -3.06
CA ILE A 22 -6.87 -1.28 -2.17
C ILE A 22 -6.43 0.17 -2.32
N SER A 23 -7.31 1.09 -1.95
CA SER A 23 -6.95 2.50 -1.88
C SER A 23 -6.29 2.81 -0.53
N PRO A 24 -5.48 3.87 -0.45
CA PRO A 24 -4.95 4.28 0.85
C PRO A 24 -6.04 4.66 1.85
N GLU A 25 -7.19 5.15 1.36
CA GLU A 25 -8.33 5.45 2.24
C GLU A 25 -8.86 4.19 2.91
N GLU A 26 -8.95 3.09 2.18
CA GLU A 26 -9.41 1.83 2.76
C GLU A 26 -8.51 1.40 3.92
N ALA A 27 -7.20 1.51 3.75
CA ALA A 27 -6.26 1.20 4.80
C ALA A 27 -6.38 2.17 5.98
N ALA A 28 -6.50 3.45 5.70
CA ALA A 28 -6.64 4.47 6.74
C ALA A 28 -7.91 4.27 7.55
N ARG A 29 -9.03 4.01 6.89
CA ARG A 29 -10.32 3.79 7.56
C ARG A 29 -10.33 2.53 8.39
N ALA A 30 -9.66 1.49 7.93
CA ALA A 30 -9.55 0.25 8.69
C ALA A 30 -8.68 0.45 9.94
N ALA A 31 -7.66 1.28 9.85
CA ALA A 31 -6.77 1.55 10.98
C ALA A 31 -7.39 2.52 11.98
N ASP A 32 -8.11 3.53 11.51
CA ASP A 32 -8.73 4.55 12.37
C ASP A 32 -10.00 5.08 11.69
N PRO A 33 -11.16 4.44 11.95
CA PRO A 33 -12.40 4.84 11.29
C PRO A 33 -12.80 6.30 11.51
N GLU A 34 -12.47 6.86 12.67
CA GLU A 34 -12.86 8.22 13.00
C GLU A 34 -11.83 9.25 12.55
N GLY A 35 -10.55 8.89 12.58
CA GLY A 35 -9.45 9.80 12.24
C GLY A 35 -8.74 9.43 10.95
N TRP A 36 -9.40 8.77 10.01
CA TRP A 36 -8.74 8.22 8.84
C TRP A 36 -8.02 9.27 8.00
N ARG A 37 -8.57 10.50 7.92
CA ARG A 37 -7.92 11.56 7.15
C ARG A 37 -6.55 11.92 7.71
N ARG A 38 -6.42 11.91 9.04
CA ARG A 38 -5.14 12.17 9.72
C ARG A 38 -4.17 11.02 9.54
N THR A 39 -4.69 9.83 9.28
CA THR A 39 -3.90 8.63 9.13
C THR A 39 -3.33 8.48 7.72
N LEU A 40 -3.90 9.17 6.73
CA LEU A 40 -3.45 9.06 5.34
C LEU A 40 -1.95 9.31 5.14
N PRO A 41 -1.34 10.35 5.71
CA PRO A 41 0.11 10.54 5.56
C PRO A 41 0.91 9.38 6.14
N LYS A 42 0.44 8.77 7.22
CA LYS A 42 1.11 7.63 7.82
C LYS A 42 0.98 6.39 6.94
N VAL A 43 -0.20 6.18 6.35
CA VAL A 43 -0.40 5.09 5.39
C VAL A 43 0.60 5.22 4.24
N ARG A 44 0.75 6.44 3.69
CA ARG A 44 1.70 6.67 2.61
C ARG A 44 3.12 6.33 3.03
N ALA A 45 3.56 6.79 4.19
CA ALA A 45 4.92 6.55 4.67
C ALA A 45 5.19 5.06 4.89
N VAL A 46 4.23 4.35 5.50
CA VAL A 46 4.36 2.92 5.74
C VAL A 46 4.36 2.15 4.42
N ALA A 47 3.49 2.52 3.48
CA ALA A 47 3.42 1.87 2.17
C ALA A 47 4.74 2.04 1.40
N ILE A 48 5.35 3.21 1.46
CA ILE A 48 6.65 3.46 0.82
C ILE A 48 7.71 2.53 1.40
N GLY A 49 7.76 2.41 2.72
CA GLY A 49 8.71 1.52 3.38
C GLY A 49 8.53 0.06 2.98
N MET A 50 7.28 -0.40 2.95
CA MET A 50 6.96 -1.77 2.53
C MET A 50 7.32 -2.00 1.07
N ALA A 51 7.07 -1.01 0.21
CA ALA A 51 7.39 -1.13 -1.21
C ALA A 51 8.90 -1.20 -1.45
N ARG A 52 9.67 -0.43 -0.70
CA ARG A 52 11.13 -0.48 -0.77
C ARG A 52 11.67 -1.85 -0.35
N ASP A 53 10.98 -2.49 0.59
CA ASP A 53 11.36 -3.82 1.06
C ASP A 53 10.85 -4.94 0.15
N GLY A 54 10.13 -4.62 -0.91
CA GLY A 54 9.59 -5.63 -1.82
C GLY A 54 8.35 -6.36 -1.30
N ARG A 55 7.73 -5.87 -0.23
CA ARG A 55 6.54 -6.50 0.36
C ARG A 55 5.22 -5.94 -0.15
N LEU A 56 5.28 -4.86 -0.92
CA LEU A 56 4.10 -4.16 -1.42
C LEU A 56 4.44 -3.52 -2.75
N VAL A 57 3.43 -3.32 -3.59
CA VAL A 57 3.58 -2.56 -4.82
C VAL A 57 2.63 -1.37 -4.77
N ILE A 58 3.17 -0.18 -4.99
CA ILE A 58 2.38 1.04 -5.15
C ILE A 58 2.11 1.17 -6.64
N THR A 59 0.84 1.38 -6.99
CA THR A 59 0.47 1.52 -8.39
C THR A 59 -0.18 2.87 -8.65
N ARG A 60 -0.01 3.35 -9.87
CA ARG A 60 -0.70 4.51 -10.39
C ARG A 60 -1.22 4.17 -11.77
N HIS A 61 -2.52 4.39 -11.99
CA HIS A 61 -3.17 4.07 -13.27
C HIS A 61 -2.92 2.60 -13.68
N GLY A 62 -2.91 1.71 -12.69
CA GLY A 62 -2.75 0.28 -12.93
C GLY A 62 -1.32 -0.19 -13.14
N LYS A 63 -0.34 0.72 -13.08
CA LYS A 63 1.08 0.37 -13.31
C LYS A 63 1.90 0.59 -12.05
N PRO A 64 2.92 -0.25 -11.81
CA PRO A 64 3.81 -0.02 -10.67
C PRO A 64 4.46 1.38 -10.75
N ALA A 65 4.50 2.04 -9.62
CA ALA A 65 5.11 3.36 -9.49
C ALA A 65 6.37 3.25 -8.65
N ASP A 66 7.31 4.16 -8.91
CA ASP A 66 8.52 4.25 -8.10
C ASP A 66 8.13 4.76 -6.71
N PRO A 67 8.36 3.98 -5.64
CA PRO A 67 7.98 4.41 -4.29
C PRO A 67 8.66 5.70 -3.84
N ASN A 68 9.73 6.09 -4.49
CA ASN A 68 10.46 7.31 -4.14
C ASN A 68 10.00 8.54 -4.92
N GLN A 69 9.20 8.36 -5.98
CA GLN A 69 8.89 9.45 -6.90
C GLN A 69 7.47 9.37 -7.46
N PHE A 70 6.47 9.19 -6.60
CA PHE A 70 5.11 9.20 -7.10
C PHE A 70 4.32 10.35 -6.47
N LYS A 71 3.35 10.85 -7.23
CA LYS A 71 2.45 11.92 -6.78
C LYS A 71 1.02 11.59 -7.18
N GLY A 72 0.07 12.13 -6.43
CA GLY A 72 -1.34 12.00 -6.75
C GLY A 72 -1.95 10.69 -6.28
N VAL A 73 -3.03 10.29 -6.93
CA VAL A 73 -3.78 9.10 -6.54
C VAL A 73 -2.97 7.85 -6.80
N TYR A 74 -2.94 6.96 -5.83
CA TYR A 74 -2.24 5.69 -5.94
C TYR A 74 -3.05 4.58 -5.29
N ARG A 75 -2.67 3.33 -5.55
CA ARG A 75 -3.28 2.17 -4.95
C ARG A 75 -2.19 1.22 -4.48
N LEU A 76 -2.57 0.26 -3.64
CA LEU A 76 -1.65 -0.68 -3.02
C LEU A 76 -2.07 -2.10 -3.36
N ARG A 77 -1.12 -2.95 -3.72
CA ARG A 77 -1.37 -4.37 -3.94
C ARG A 77 -0.18 -5.21 -3.48
N LEU A 78 -0.44 -6.49 -3.29
CA LEU A 78 0.66 -7.41 -3.00
C LEU A 78 1.51 -7.62 -4.25
N PRO A 79 2.81 -7.88 -4.07
CA PRO A 79 3.65 -8.23 -5.21
C PRO A 79 3.14 -9.48 -5.90
N MET A 80 3.29 -9.51 -7.22
CA MET A 80 2.94 -10.66 -8.03
C MET A 80 4.18 -11.18 -8.72
N GLU A 81 4.12 -12.45 -9.12
CA GLU A 81 5.15 -13.00 -9.96
C GLU A 81 5.27 -12.16 -11.23
N GLY A 82 6.47 -11.76 -11.56
CA GLY A 82 6.71 -10.91 -12.72
C GLY A 82 6.91 -9.44 -12.39
N ASP A 83 6.58 -8.99 -11.18
CA ASP A 83 6.87 -7.60 -10.78
C ASP A 83 8.38 -7.35 -10.74
N GLY A 84 9.13 -8.38 -10.41
CA GLY A 84 10.57 -8.27 -10.30
C GLY A 84 11.02 -7.36 -9.17
N PRO A 85 12.34 -7.25 -8.96
CA PRO A 85 12.84 -6.24 -8.03
C PRO A 85 12.57 -4.87 -8.60
N ALA A 86 12.27 -3.93 -7.73
CA ALA A 86 12.06 -2.54 -8.14
C ALA A 86 13.39 -1.96 -8.58
N SER A 87 13.69 -2.12 -9.79
CA SER A 87 14.93 -1.60 -10.36
C SER A 87 14.60 -0.61 -11.44
#